data_3019feffd8d0031b537a87186d02493e
#
_entry.id   3019feffd8d0031b537a87186d02493e
#
_cell.length_a   1.000
_cell.length_b   1.000
_cell.length_c   1.000
_cell.angle_alpha   90.00
_cell.angle_beta   90.00
_cell.angle_gamma   90.00
#
_symmetry.space_group_name_H-M   'P 1'
#
loop_
_entity.id
_entity.type
_entity.pdbx_description
1 polymer ?
#
loop_
_entity_poly.entity_id
_entity_poly.type
_entity_poly.pdbx_seq_one_letter_code
_entity_poly.pdbx_strand_id
1 'polypeptide(L)'
;MNKDLVLEMAPTGTLRVALNMINFLLISGKSAEGVPVGVAPDLARTIADRVGVPLQLIEYGSPGELADDADQNVWDIGLIGAEPVRAQKIDFSTAYVEIEATYLVPAGSSLKHASEVDRPGNRIAVSARSAYDLWLTRNIQHAQLLHAEGFEATFALFVEQKLEAMAALKPGLLGDVARLPGSRILEGNFTTVQQSIGVPKGRLAAAAYLQAFVNEIKLGLVAQLIAKHNVKGLSVAP
;
A
#
# COMPACT_ATOMS: atom_id res chain seq x y z
N MET A 1 -13.11 -16.65 22.59
CA MET A 1 -13.34 -16.11 21.21
C MET A 1 -14.44 -16.94 20.54
N ASN A 2 -15.30 -16.32 19.72
CA ASN A 2 -16.37 -17.02 19.00
C ASN A 2 -15.76 -18.01 17.99
N LYS A 3 -16.28 -19.26 17.94
CA LYS A 3 -15.79 -20.31 17.01
C LYS A 3 -15.91 -19.89 15.55
N ASP A 4 -16.99 -19.19 15.18
CA ASP A 4 -17.21 -18.73 13.81
C ASP A 4 -16.15 -17.72 13.38
N LEU A 5 -15.74 -16.82 14.28
CA LEU A 5 -14.66 -15.87 14.04
C LEU A 5 -13.34 -16.61 13.76
N VAL A 6 -12.98 -17.61 14.59
CA VAL A 6 -11.73 -18.37 14.39
C VAL A 6 -11.76 -19.12 13.06
N LEU A 7 -12.91 -19.70 12.69
CA LEU A 7 -13.07 -20.40 11.42
C LEU A 7 -12.95 -19.47 10.21
N GLU A 8 -13.44 -18.22 10.30
CA GLU A 8 -13.28 -17.25 9.21
C GLU A 8 -11.87 -16.66 9.15
N MET A 9 -11.22 -16.43 10.31
CA MET A 9 -9.87 -15.87 10.37
C MET A 9 -8.78 -16.88 10.03
N ALA A 10 -8.96 -18.14 10.41
CA ALA A 10 -7.98 -19.20 10.24
C ALA A 10 -8.65 -20.54 9.87
N PRO A 11 -9.26 -20.65 8.70
CA PRO A 11 -10.01 -21.86 8.30
C PRO A 11 -9.15 -23.12 8.23
N THR A 12 -7.85 -22.97 8.09
CA THR A 12 -6.86 -24.07 8.06
C THR A 12 -6.24 -24.35 9.45
N GLY A 13 -6.67 -23.63 10.48
CA GLY A 13 -6.03 -23.64 11.82
C GLY A 13 -4.81 -22.72 11.94
N THR A 14 -4.41 -22.06 10.87
CA THR A 14 -3.31 -21.08 10.80
C THR A 14 -3.80 -19.81 10.11
N LEU A 15 -3.52 -18.64 10.69
CA LEU A 15 -3.81 -17.35 10.05
C LEU A 15 -2.77 -17.09 8.97
N ARG A 16 -3.20 -17.11 7.72
CA ARG A 16 -2.37 -16.83 6.55
C ARG A 16 -2.51 -15.35 6.19
N VAL A 17 -1.42 -14.59 6.33
CA VAL A 17 -1.42 -13.13 6.12
C VAL A 17 -0.63 -12.77 4.88
N ALA A 18 -1.32 -12.20 3.90
CA ALA A 18 -0.71 -11.70 2.66
C ALA A 18 -0.06 -10.33 2.89
N LEU A 19 1.21 -10.21 2.51
CA LEU A 19 2.03 -9.02 2.63
C LEU A 19 2.45 -8.52 1.25
N ASN A 20 2.25 -7.22 1.00
CA ASN A 20 2.81 -6.52 -0.15
C ASN A 20 4.28 -6.15 0.12
N MET A 21 5.22 -6.97 -0.35
CA MET A 21 6.65 -6.85 -0.05
C MET A 21 7.30 -5.60 -0.63
N ILE A 22 6.73 -5.01 -1.68
CA ILE A 22 7.28 -3.77 -2.26
C ILE A 22 6.88 -2.51 -1.50
N ASN A 23 6.01 -2.61 -0.50
CA ASN A 23 5.69 -1.46 0.36
C ASN A 23 6.75 -1.28 1.45
N PHE A 24 7.87 -0.64 1.09
CA PHE A 24 9.04 -0.42 1.95
C PHE A 24 8.73 0.38 3.23
N LEU A 25 7.58 1.04 3.33
CA LEU A 25 7.14 1.75 4.53
C LEU A 25 6.50 0.82 5.56
N LEU A 26 5.91 -0.28 5.11
CA LEU A 26 5.27 -1.28 5.96
C LEU A 26 6.13 -2.53 6.15
N ILE A 27 7.03 -2.79 5.21
CA ILE A 27 8.02 -3.88 5.25
C ILE A 27 9.40 -3.27 5.27
N SER A 28 10.09 -3.31 6.42
CA SER A 28 11.41 -2.73 6.60
C SER A 28 12.55 -3.63 6.07
N GLY A 29 12.25 -4.88 5.74
CA GLY A 29 13.21 -5.87 5.27
C GLY A 29 12.88 -7.28 5.74
N LYS A 30 13.92 -8.11 5.88
CA LYS A 30 13.83 -9.47 6.42
C LYS A 30 14.83 -9.67 7.56
N SER A 31 14.46 -10.53 8.52
CA SER A 31 15.38 -10.98 9.57
C SER A 31 16.50 -11.88 9.01
N ALA A 32 17.44 -12.28 9.87
CA ALA A 32 18.51 -13.22 9.49
C ALA A 32 17.96 -14.58 9.01
N GLU A 33 16.78 -14.97 9.52
CA GLU A 33 16.08 -16.20 9.15
C GLU A 33 15.20 -16.03 7.90
N GLY A 34 15.24 -14.86 7.25
CA GLY A 34 14.47 -14.56 6.04
C GLY A 34 13.00 -14.18 6.27
N VAL A 35 12.57 -13.97 7.52
CA VAL A 35 11.19 -13.61 7.86
C VAL A 35 10.97 -12.10 7.66
N PRO A 36 9.88 -11.67 7.01
CA PRO A 36 9.55 -10.25 6.88
C PRO A 36 9.46 -9.53 8.22
N VAL A 37 10.04 -8.33 8.29
CA VAL A 37 10.00 -7.42 9.45
C VAL A 37 9.47 -6.06 9.04
N GLY A 38 8.76 -5.39 9.95
CA GLY A 38 8.16 -4.08 9.70
C GLY A 38 6.81 -3.91 10.40
N VAL A 39 6.15 -2.81 10.11
CA VAL A 39 4.83 -2.48 10.69
C VAL A 39 3.79 -3.53 10.35
N ALA A 40 3.71 -3.96 9.08
CA ALA A 40 2.71 -4.93 8.64
C ALA A 40 2.94 -6.36 9.23
N PRO A 41 4.16 -6.92 9.25
CA PRO A 41 4.43 -8.19 9.92
C PRO A 41 4.12 -8.16 11.43
N ASP A 42 4.41 -7.06 12.11
CA ASP A 42 4.10 -6.94 13.55
C ASP A 42 2.59 -6.84 13.81
N LEU A 43 1.84 -6.15 12.94
CA LEU A 43 0.37 -6.16 12.98
C LEU A 43 -0.19 -7.56 12.75
N ALA A 44 0.34 -8.29 11.76
CA ALA A 44 -0.05 -9.66 11.48
C ALA A 44 0.14 -10.57 12.71
N ARG A 45 1.29 -10.45 13.38
CA ARG A 45 1.60 -11.18 14.61
C ARG A 45 0.62 -10.82 15.72
N THR A 46 0.37 -9.53 15.93
CA THR A 46 -0.60 -9.05 16.94
C THR A 46 -1.99 -9.62 16.71
N ILE A 47 -2.44 -9.73 15.46
CA ILE A 47 -3.73 -10.32 15.12
C ILE A 47 -3.74 -11.82 15.44
N ALA A 48 -2.72 -12.56 15.00
CA ALA A 48 -2.61 -14.00 15.23
C ALA A 48 -2.59 -14.34 16.73
N ASP A 49 -1.82 -13.59 17.52
CA ASP A 49 -1.73 -13.75 18.98
C ASP A 49 -3.09 -13.50 19.65
N ARG A 50 -3.83 -12.47 19.22
CA ARG A 50 -5.16 -12.16 19.74
C ARG A 50 -6.21 -13.20 19.37
N VAL A 51 -6.12 -13.74 18.16
CA VAL A 51 -7.01 -14.83 17.70
C VAL A 51 -6.62 -16.17 18.35
N GLY A 52 -5.38 -16.31 18.81
CA GLY A 52 -4.87 -17.52 19.45
C GLY A 52 -4.56 -18.64 18.45
N VAL A 53 -4.05 -18.28 17.26
CA VAL A 53 -3.71 -19.22 16.19
C VAL A 53 -2.29 -19.01 15.68
N PRO A 54 -1.64 -20.02 15.12
CA PRO A 54 -0.35 -19.86 14.43
C PRO A 54 -0.43 -18.85 13.29
N LEU A 55 0.68 -18.17 13.01
CA LEU A 55 0.82 -17.21 11.91
C LEU A 55 1.65 -17.79 10.76
N GLN A 56 1.18 -17.59 9.54
CA GLN A 56 1.94 -17.78 8.31
C GLN A 56 1.92 -16.48 7.50
N LEU A 57 3.09 -15.93 7.18
CA LEU A 57 3.23 -14.79 6.28
C LEU A 57 3.35 -15.28 4.84
N ILE A 58 2.56 -14.70 3.93
CA ILE A 58 2.59 -14.99 2.49
C ILE A 58 3.07 -13.73 1.77
N GLU A 59 4.20 -13.85 1.11
CA GLU A 59 4.88 -12.75 0.45
C GLU A 59 4.41 -12.59 -0.99
N TYR A 60 4.01 -11.38 -1.36
CA TYR A 60 3.64 -11.01 -2.72
C TYR A 60 4.59 -9.96 -3.28
N GLY A 61 5.03 -10.16 -4.53
CA GLY A 61 5.90 -9.24 -5.25
C GLY A 61 5.21 -7.96 -5.69
N SER A 62 3.87 -7.96 -5.74
CA SER A 62 3.08 -6.77 -6.06
C SER A 62 1.73 -6.75 -5.33
N PRO A 63 1.13 -5.57 -5.10
CA PRO A 63 -0.21 -5.48 -4.54
C PRO A 63 -1.30 -5.97 -5.50
N GLY A 64 -1.01 -5.99 -6.80
CA GLY A 64 -1.90 -6.55 -7.81
C GLY A 64 -2.06 -8.06 -7.66
N GLU A 65 -0.95 -8.80 -7.58
CA GLU A 65 -0.95 -10.26 -7.37
C GLU A 65 -1.67 -10.63 -6.07
N LEU A 66 -1.38 -9.91 -4.96
CA LEU A 66 -2.07 -10.12 -3.70
C LEU A 66 -3.60 -9.98 -3.85
N ALA A 67 -4.06 -8.97 -4.57
CA ALA A 67 -5.50 -8.74 -4.78
C ALA A 67 -6.14 -9.77 -5.71
N ASP A 68 -5.40 -10.28 -6.70
CA ASP A 68 -5.88 -11.33 -7.62
C ASP A 68 -6.23 -12.61 -6.87
N ASP A 69 -5.41 -12.97 -5.88
CA ASP A 69 -5.54 -14.20 -5.09
C ASP A 69 -6.62 -14.12 -3.99
N ALA A 70 -7.35 -13.01 -3.87
CA ALA A 70 -8.34 -12.81 -2.81
C ALA A 70 -9.46 -13.87 -2.79
N ASP A 71 -9.85 -14.39 -3.95
CA ASP A 71 -10.88 -15.42 -4.11
C ASP A 71 -10.31 -16.84 -4.34
N GLN A 72 -8.99 -17.01 -4.25
CA GLN A 72 -8.31 -18.30 -4.46
C GLN A 72 -8.09 -19.11 -3.17
N ASN A 73 -8.57 -18.61 -2.03
CA ASN A 73 -8.36 -19.23 -0.70
C ASN A 73 -6.87 -19.49 -0.36
N VAL A 74 -5.98 -18.63 -0.84
CA VAL A 74 -4.53 -18.72 -0.58
C VAL A 74 -4.16 -18.03 0.71
N TRP A 75 -4.83 -16.93 1.04
CA TRP A 75 -4.63 -16.15 2.25
C TRP A 75 -5.96 -15.85 2.96
N ASP A 76 -5.88 -15.48 4.24
CA ASP A 76 -7.04 -15.21 5.10
C ASP A 76 -7.25 -13.73 5.38
N ILE A 77 -6.15 -12.97 5.56
CA ILE A 77 -6.17 -11.51 5.61
C ILE A 77 -5.05 -10.94 4.74
N GLY A 78 -5.27 -9.75 4.17
CA GLY A 78 -4.30 -9.02 3.37
C GLY A 78 -4.04 -7.62 3.90
N LEU A 79 -2.77 -7.24 4.05
CA LEU A 79 -2.35 -5.89 4.44
C LEU A 79 -1.99 -5.11 3.18
N ILE A 80 -2.95 -4.32 2.67
CA ILE A 80 -2.88 -3.71 1.34
C ILE A 80 -3.66 -2.40 1.29
N GLY A 81 -3.31 -1.51 0.35
CA GLY A 81 -4.08 -0.31 0.08
C GLY A 81 -5.51 -0.62 -0.38
N ALA A 82 -6.50 -0.03 0.30
CA ALA A 82 -7.90 -0.17 -0.06
C ALA A 82 -8.19 0.64 -1.34
N GLU A 83 -8.77 -0.03 -2.34
CA GLU A 83 -9.17 0.56 -3.61
C GLU A 83 -10.51 -0.03 -4.09
N PRO A 84 -11.39 0.75 -4.72
CA PRO A 84 -12.72 0.28 -5.13
C PRO A 84 -12.70 -0.99 -5.98
N VAL A 85 -11.74 -1.13 -6.89
CA VAL A 85 -11.62 -2.33 -7.73
C VAL A 85 -11.26 -3.55 -6.88
N ARG A 86 -10.43 -3.42 -5.85
CA ARG A 86 -10.07 -4.50 -4.92
C ARG A 86 -11.22 -4.86 -4.00
N ALA A 87 -12.06 -3.86 -3.63
CA ALA A 87 -13.24 -4.06 -2.81
C ALA A 87 -14.33 -4.91 -3.51
N GLN A 88 -14.18 -5.24 -4.77
CA GLN A 88 -15.04 -6.23 -5.45
C GLN A 88 -14.83 -7.65 -4.89
N LYS A 89 -13.62 -7.97 -4.42
CA LYS A 89 -13.22 -9.28 -3.90
C LYS A 89 -12.83 -9.27 -2.41
N ILE A 90 -12.57 -8.10 -1.84
CA ILE A 90 -12.02 -7.92 -0.49
C ILE A 90 -12.94 -7.00 0.32
N ASP A 91 -13.32 -7.44 1.52
CA ASP A 91 -13.96 -6.58 2.51
C ASP A 91 -12.86 -5.93 3.36
N PHE A 92 -12.77 -4.59 3.31
CA PHE A 92 -11.74 -3.82 3.99
C PHE A 92 -12.20 -3.23 5.31
N SER A 93 -11.32 -3.20 6.31
CA SER A 93 -11.45 -2.29 7.44
C SER A 93 -11.27 -0.83 6.98
N THR A 94 -11.55 0.14 7.85
CA THR A 94 -11.00 1.49 7.71
C THR A 94 -9.46 1.42 7.67
N ALA A 95 -8.84 2.45 7.12
CA ALA A 95 -7.37 2.49 7.08
C ALA A 95 -6.77 2.57 8.49
N TYR A 96 -5.63 1.90 8.68
CA TYR A 96 -4.82 2.05 9.89
C TYR A 96 -3.68 3.07 9.71
N VAL A 97 -3.17 3.25 8.49
CA VAL A 97 -2.22 4.30 8.12
C VAL A 97 -2.55 4.87 6.74
N GLU A 98 -2.08 6.09 6.52
CA GLU A 98 -2.15 6.81 5.26
C GLU A 98 -0.75 7.14 4.74
N ILE A 99 -0.60 7.15 3.42
CA ILE A 99 0.64 7.50 2.74
C ILE A 99 0.33 8.49 1.63
N GLU A 100 0.91 9.69 1.68
CA GLU A 100 0.75 10.68 0.60
C GLU A 100 1.34 10.16 -0.71
N ALA A 101 0.59 10.35 -1.81
CA ALA A 101 1.04 10.11 -3.17
C ALA A 101 1.06 11.41 -3.96
N THR A 102 2.17 11.70 -4.62
CA THR A 102 2.40 12.93 -5.36
C THR A 102 3.27 12.67 -6.59
N TYR A 103 3.82 13.72 -7.19
CA TYR A 103 4.61 13.62 -8.42
C TYR A 103 6.04 14.12 -8.23
N LEU A 104 6.97 13.44 -8.87
CA LEU A 104 8.31 13.94 -9.20
C LEU A 104 8.27 14.53 -10.59
N VAL A 105 8.90 15.69 -10.79
CA VAL A 105 9.05 16.33 -12.10
C VAL A 105 10.53 16.58 -12.41
N PRO A 106 10.93 16.57 -13.70
CA PRO A 106 12.32 16.77 -14.08
C PRO A 106 12.79 18.22 -13.85
N ALA A 107 14.09 18.44 -13.95
CA ALA A 107 14.70 19.77 -13.91
C ALA A 107 14.06 20.66 -14.98
N GLY A 108 13.81 21.92 -14.62
CA GLY A 108 13.22 22.92 -15.53
C GLY A 108 11.70 22.79 -15.76
N SER A 109 11.02 21.81 -15.13
CA SER A 109 9.56 21.72 -15.21
C SER A 109 8.88 23.00 -14.70
N SER A 110 7.85 23.46 -15.41
CA SER A 110 7.02 24.61 -14.99
C SER A 110 5.94 24.25 -13.98
N LEU A 111 5.63 22.96 -13.81
CA LEU A 111 4.63 22.47 -12.85
C LEU A 111 5.11 22.73 -11.42
N LYS A 112 4.27 23.29 -10.56
CA LYS A 112 4.59 23.57 -9.14
C LYS A 112 3.77 22.76 -8.16
N HIS A 113 2.52 22.50 -8.50
CA HIS A 113 1.55 21.81 -7.64
C HIS A 113 1.05 20.52 -8.29
N ALA A 114 0.72 19.51 -7.46
CA ALA A 114 0.19 18.24 -7.93
C ALA A 114 -1.09 18.40 -8.77
N SER A 115 -1.93 19.38 -8.44
CA SER A 115 -3.16 19.70 -9.19
C SER A 115 -2.94 20.21 -10.61
N GLU A 116 -1.70 20.55 -10.97
CA GLU A 116 -1.37 21.07 -12.32
C GLU A 116 -0.98 19.97 -13.31
N VAL A 117 -0.81 18.73 -12.84
CA VAL A 117 -0.26 17.65 -13.67
C VAL A 117 -1.27 17.12 -14.67
N ASP A 118 -2.56 17.07 -14.32
CA ASP A 118 -3.61 16.59 -15.24
C ASP A 118 -3.94 17.62 -16.31
N ARG A 119 -3.09 17.72 -17.33
CA ARG A 119 -3.24 18.62 -18.47
C ARG A 119 -2.97 17.88 -19.78
N PRO A 120 -3.63 18.30 -20.91
CA PRO A 120 -3.30 17.77 -22.23
C PRO A 120 -1.82 17.93 -22.54
N GLY A 121 -1.22 16.86 -23.04
CA GLY A 121 0.21 16.81 -23.41
C GLY A 121 1.13 16.36 -22.29
N ASN A 122 0.70 16.32 -21.05
CA ASN A 122 1.49 15.72 -19.97
C ASN A 122 1.40 14.20 -20.01
N ARG A 123 2.54 13.54 -19.79
CA ARG A 123 2.68 12.10 -19.68
C ARG A 123 3.21 11.76 -18.29
N ILE A 124 2.58 10.80 -17.64
CA ILE A 124 2.84 10.44 -16.25
C ILE A 124 3.30 9.00 -16.20
N ALA A 125 4.53 8.75 -15.76
CA ALA A 125 4.97 7.39 -15.42
C ALA A 125 4.31 6.95 -14.10
N VAL A 126 3.81 5.73 -14.05
CA VAL A 126 3.18 5.16 -12.85
C VAL A 126 3.45 3.67 -12.73
N SER A 127 3.68 3.19 -11.50
CA SER A 127 3.83 1.75 -11.25
C SER A 127 2.48 1.05 -11.37
N ALA A 128 2.40 0.13 -12.33
CA ALA A 128 1.19 -0.58 -12.69
C ALA A 128 0.54 -1.25 -11.46
N ARG A 129 -0.78 -1.15 -11.38
CA ARG A 129 -1.63 -1.79 -10.36
C ARG A 129 -1.32 -1.40 -8.91
N SER A 130 -0.50 -0.36 -8.69
CA SER A 130 -0.37 0.26 -7.38
C SER A 130 -1.68 0.95 -6.96
N ALA A 131 -1.86 1.22 -5.66
CA ALA A 131 -3.08 1.91 -5.21
C ALA A 131 -3.21 3.31 -5.83
N TYR A 132 -2.09 4.03 -5.96
CA TYR A 132 -2.09 5.35 -6.59
C TYR A 132 -2.29 5.28 -8.13
N ASP A 133 -1.85 4.21 -8.81
CA ASP A 133 -2.19 3.98 -10.22
C ASP A 133 -3.69 3.75 -10.39
N LEU A 134 -4.29 2.88 -9.56
CA LEU A 134 -5.73 2.64 -9.59
C LEU A 134 -6.55 3.91 -9.31
N TRP A 135 -6.04 4.79 -8.45
CA TRP A 135 -6.65 6.10 -8.23
C TRP A 135 -6.51 7.00 -9.47
N LEU A 136 -5.30 7.13 -10.03
CA LEU A 136 -5.04 7.95 -11.22
C LEU A 136 -5.86 7.49 -12.43
N THR A 137 -5.95 6.19 -12.67
CA THR A 137 -6.75 5.61 -13.76
C THR A 137 -8.22 6.03 -13.69
N ARG A 138 -8.77 6.26 -12.48
CA ARG A 138 -10.15 6.72 -12.31
C ARG A 138 -10.32 8.24 -12.37
N ASN A 139 -9.26 9.00 -12.12
CA ASN A 139 -9.38 10.45 -11.87
C ASN A 139 -8.70 11.32 -12.92
N ILE A 140 -7.66 10.84 -13.59
CA ILE A 140 -6.98 11.58 -14.68
C ILE A 140 -7.94 11.71 -15.87
N GLN A 141 -8.05 12.92 -16.40
CA GLN A 141 -8.95 13.26 -17.51
C GLN A 141 -8.21 13.72 -18.76
N HIS A 142 -7.03 14.30 -18.64
CA HIS A 142 -6.33 14.99 -19.71
C HIS A 142 -4.92 14.48 -19.95
N ALA A 143 -4.19 14.13 -18.90
CA ALA A 143 -2.83 13.61 -19.00
C ALA A 143 -2.84 12.13 -19.42
N GLN A 144 -1.74 11.67 -20.00
CA GLN A 144 -1.57 10.27 -20.39
C GLN A 144 -0.83 9.50 -19.28
N LEU A 145 -1.38 8.38 -18.84
CA LEU A 145 -0.68 7.45 -17.95
C LEU A 145 0.16 6.45 -18.77
N LEU A 146 1.42 6.30 -18.38
CA LEU A 146 2.34 5.29 -18.92
C LEU A 146 2.74 4.36 -17.77
N HIS A 147 2.43 3.09 -17.92
CA HIS A 147 2.59 2.08 -16.89
C HIS A 147 3.91 1.31 -17.04
N ALA A 148 4.56 1.03 -15.92
CA ALA A 148 5.70 0.10 -15.85
C ALA A 148 5.56 -0.79 -14.61
N GLU A 149 6.19 -1.97 -14.62
CA GLU A 149 6.10 -2.93 -13.53
C GLU A 149 7.12 -2.60 -12.43
N GLY A 150 6.62 -2.10 -11.29
CA GLY A 150 7.43 -1.77 -10.11
C GLY A 150 8.14 -0.41 -10.20
N PHE A 151 8.80 -0.04 -9.10
CA PHE A 151 9.36 1.31 -8.94
C PHE A 151 10.54 1.59 -9.86
N GLU A 152 11.47 0.65 -10.02
CA GLU A 152 12.68 0.87 -10.83
C GLU A 152 12.34 1.04 -12.31
N ALA A 153 11.47 0.19 -12.84
CA ALA A 153 11.02 0.31 -14.23
C ALA A 153 10.22 1.60 -14.47
N THR A 154 9.44 2.05 -13.47
CA THR A 154 8.71 3.32 -13.53
C THR A 154 9.66 4.52 -13.57
N PHE A 155 10.72 4.50 -12.74
CA PHE A 155 11.74 5.54 -12.75
C PHE A 155 12.53 5.54 -14.06
N ALA A 156 12.93 4.36 -14.57
CA ALA A 156 13.60 4.24 -15.86
C ALA A 156 12.72 4.79 -17.00
N LEU A 157 11.45 4.40 -17.05
CA LEU A 157 10.47 4.91 -18.03
C LEU A 157 10.37 6.45 -18.00
N PHE A 158 10.28 7.03 -16.79
CA PHE A 158 10.21 8.47 -16.59
C PHE A 158 11.43 9.19 -17.17
N VAL A 159 12.63 8.67 -16.87
CA VAL A 159 13.91 9.29 -17.30
C VAL A 159 14.17 9.09 -18.80
N GLU A 160 14.04 7.85 -19.29
CA GLU A 160 14.39 7.49 -20.67
C GLU A 160 13.46 8.16 -21.68
N GLN A 161 12.17 8.20 -21.38
CA GLN A 161 11.19 8.84 -22.26
C GLN A 161 11.01 10.34 -22.00
N LYS A 162 11.75 10.90 -21.06
CA LYS A 162 11.69 12.32 -20.68
C LYS A 162 10.26 12.77 -20.43
N LEU A 163 9.57 12.03 -19.54
CA LEU A 163 8.17 12.29 -19.22
C LEU A 163 8.02 13.55 -18.34
N GLU A 164 6.85 14.14 -18.35
CA GLU A 164 6.54 15.38 -17.65
C GLU A 164 6.41 15.18 -16.13
N ALA A 165 5.99 13.96 -15.70
CA ALA A 165 5.88 13.60 -14.29
C ALA A 165 6.03 12.09 -14.03
N MET A 166 6.42 11.73 -12.81
CA MET A 166 6.33 10.37 -12.28
C MET A 166 5.50 10.38 -11.01
N ALA A 167 4.48 9.55 -10.94
CA ALA A 167 3.61 9.39 -9.78
C ALA A 167 4.12 8.28 -8.87
N ALA A 168 4.25 8.55 -7.56
CA ALA A 168 4.57 7.53 -6.56
C ALA A 168 4.20 7.99 -5.14
N LEU A 169 4.43 7.11 -4.17
CA LEU A 169 4.36 7.48 -2.76
C LEU A 169 5.46 8.52 -2.46
N LYS A 170 5.07 9.61 -1.82
CA LYS A 170 5.96 10.75 -1.53
C LYS A 170 7.27 10.37 -0.84
N PRO A 171 7.31 9.46 0.16
CA PRO A 171 8.57 9.04 0.78
C PRO A 171 9.54 8.35 -0.19
N GLY A 172 9.03 7.61 -1.19
CA GLY A 172 9.86 6.98 -2.23
C GLY A 172 10.51 8.02 -3.14
N LEU A 173 9.76 9.04 -3.54
CA LEU A 173 10.24 10.12 -4.40
C LEU A 173 11.42 10.91 -3.80
N LEU A 174 11.56 10.93 -2.47
CA LEU A 174 12.72 11.57 -1.82
C LEU A 174 14.06 10.93 -2.22
N GLY A 175 14.08 9.60 -2.38
CA GLY A 175 15.24 8.89 -2.91
C GLY A 175 15.48 9.17 -4.39
N ASP A 176 14.42 9.30 -5.18
CA ASP A 176 14.50 9.55 -6.62
C ASP A 176 15.00 10.96 -6.95
N VAL A 177 14.68 11.96 -6.11
CA VAL A 177 15.26 13.32 -6.23
C VAL A 177 16.79 13.26 -6.18
N ALA A 178 17.37 12.42 -5.31
CA ALA A 178 18.82 12.29 -5.22
C ALA A 178 19.43 11.60 -6.48
N ARG A 179 18.66 10.74 -7.14
CA ARG A 179 19.08 10.00 -8.37
C ARG A 179 18.97 10.86 -9.64
N LEU A 180 18.13 11.89 -9.62
CA LEU A 180 17.90 12.76 -10.79
C LEU A 180 18.14 14.23 -10.43
N PRO A 181 19.38 14.75 -10.57
CA PRO A 181 19.73 16.11 -10.20
C PRO A 181 18.85 17.19 -10.85
N GLY A 182 18.37 18.11 -10.05
CA GLY A 182 17.47 19.20 -10.46
C GLY A 182 15.99 18.80 -10.54
N SER A 183 15.65 17.53 -10.39
CA SER A 183 14.27 17.12 -10.22
C SER A 183 13.72 17.58 -8.86
N ARG A 184 12.42 17.63 -8.73
CA ARG A 184 11.76 18.01 -7.47
C ARG A 184 10.40 17.35 -7.31
N ILE A 185 9.99 17.17 -6.07
CA ILE A 185 8.65 16.74 -5.73
C ILE A 185 7.72 17.96 -5.79
N LEU A 186 6.53 17.78 -6.37
CA LEU A 186 5.54 18.85 -6.44
C LEU A 186 4.91 19.12 -5.06
N GLU A 187 4.47 20.35 -4.85
CA GLU A 187 3.70 20.73 -3.68
C GLU A 187 2.32 20.05 -3.69
N GLY A 188 1.83 19.68 -2.50
CA GLY A 188 0.59 18.94 -2.33
C GLY A 188 0.69 17.47 -2.70
N ASN A 189 -0.45 16.82 -2.74
CA ASN A 189 -0.61 15.44 -3.15
C ASN A 189 -1.83 15.33 -4.07
N PHE A 190 -1.92 14.27 -4.86
CA PHE A 190 -3.13 13.99 -5.61
C PHE A 190 -4.06 13.03 -4.86
N THR A 191 -3.51 12.21 -3.94
CA THR A 191 -4.27 11.32 -3.06
C THR A 191 -3.45 10.92 -1.84
N THR A 192 -4.12 10.34 -0.84
CA THR A 192 -3.51 9.56 0.23
C THR A 192 -3.90 8.09 0.06
N VAL A 193 -2.92 7.21 -0.01
CA VAL A 193 -3.16 5.76 -0.10
C VAL A 193 -3.56 5.24 1.27
N GLN A 194 -4.77 4.70 1.36
CA GLN A 194 -5.38 4.15 2.57
C GLN A 194 -4.93 2.70 2.76
N GLN A 195 -4.00 2.44 3.69
CA GLN A 195 -3.58 1.08 4.01
C GLN A 195 -4.54 0.46 5.01
N SER A 196 -5.16 -0.64 4.63
CA SER A 196 -6.22 -1.31 5.38
C SER A 196 -5.92 -2.80 5.57
N ILE A 197 -6.68 -3.43 6.45
CA ILE A 197 -6.69 -4.89 6.58
C ILE A 197 -7.92 -5.40 5.85
N GLY A 198 -7.71 -6.27 4.88
CA GLY A 198 -8.78 -6.86 4.09
C GLY A 198 -8.95 -8.35 4.37
N VAL A 199 -10.17 -8.84 4.22
CA VAL A 199 -10.50 -10.27 4.19
C VAL A 199 -11.13 -10.62 2.85
N PRO A 200 -11.00 -11.86 2.35
CA PRO A 200 -11.81 -12.32 1.24
C PRO A 200 -13.29 -12.08 1.48
N LYS A 201 -14.00 -11.63 0.47
CA LYS A 201 -15.40 -11.22 0.60
C LYS A 201 -16.30 -12.33 1.15
N GLY A 202 -17.24 -11.92 2.03
CA GLY A 202 -18.20 -12.83 2.64
C GLY A 202 -17.79 -13.37 4.02
N ARG A 203 -16.61 -13.07 4.53
CA ARG A 203 -16.16 -13.43 5.88
C ARG A 203 -16.58 -12.35 6.88
N LEU A 204 -17.88 -12.33 7.21
CA LEU A 204 -18.51 -11.21 7.93
C LEU A 204 -18.02 -11.06 9.38
N ALA A 205 -17.80 -12.16 10.10
CA ALA A 205 -17.29 -12.12 11.46
C ALA A 205 -15.84 -11.64 11.50
N ALA A 206 -15.02 -12.07 10.55
CA ALA A 206 -13.64 -11.62 10.41
C ALA A 206 -13.57 -10.12 10.03
N ALA A 207 -14.38 -9.66 9.09
CA ALA A 207 -14.45 -8.25 8.69
C ALA A 207 -14.86 -7.35 9.87
N ALA A 208 -15.90 -7.74 10.63
CA ALA A 208 -16.34 -6.99 11.80
C ALA A 208 -15.26 -6.95 12.91
N TYR A 209 -14.59 -8.06 13.15
CA TYR A 209 -13.49 -8.13 14.11
C TYR A 209 -12.33 -7.22 13.72
N LEU A 210 -11.90 -7.28 12.46
CA LEU A 210 -10.78 -6.46 11.96
C LEU A 210 -11.12 -4.97 11.95
N GLN A 211 -12.38 -4.60 11.67
CA GLN A 211 -12.83 -3.21 11.81
C GLN A 211 -12.70 -2.73 13.27
N ALA A 212 -13.16 -3.53 14.23
CA ALA A 212 -13.03 -3.21 15.67
C ALA A 212 -11.55 -3.15 16.09
N PHE A 213 -10.74 -4.10 15.62
CA PHE A 213 -9.30 -4.14 15.86
C PHE A 213 -8.60 -2.88 15.35
N VAL A 214 -8.88 -2.45 14.10
CA VAL A 214 -8.28 -1.24 13.52
C VAL A 214 -8.68 0.00 14.32
N ASN A 215 -9.93 0.14 14.71
CA ASN A 215 -10.37 1.27 15.54
C ASN A 215 -9.60 1.35 16.88
N GLU A 216 -9.29 0.20 17.48
CA GLU A 216 -8.51 0.14 18.72
C GLU A 216 -7.03 0.47 18.49
N ILE A 217 -6.38 -0.16 17.51
CA ILE A 217 -4.93 -0.01 17.33
C ILE A 217 -4.53 1.39 16.86
N LYS A 218 -5.42 2.12 16.20
CA LYS A 218 -5.19 3.53 15.82
C LYS A 218 -4.98 4.42 17.04
N LEU A 219 -5.49 4.05 18.21
CA LEU A 219 -5.36 4.82 19.45
C LEU A 219 -3.96 4.78 20.06
N GLY A 220 -3.05 3.95 19.55
CA GLY A 220 -1.68 3.91 20.10
C GLY A 220 -0.75 2.90 19.43
N LEU A 221 -1.16 1.66 19.21
CA LEU A 221 -0.28 0.61 18.69
C LEU A 221 0.33 0.97 17.33
N VAL A 222 -0.44 1.54 16.41
CA VAL A 222 0.06 1.92 15.07
C VAL A 222 1.19 2.93 15.19
N ALA A 223 1.03 3.97 16.02
CA ALA A 223 2.09 4.96 16.25
C ALA A 223 3.34 4.34 16.90
N GLN A 224 3.14 3.39 17.83
CA GLN A 224 4.25 2.65 18.44
C GLN A 224 5.01 1.80 17.44
N LEU A 225 4.34 1.12 16.52
CA LEU A 225 4.97 0.32 15.47
C LEU A 225 5.71 1.19 14.45
N ILE A 226 5.15 2.33 14.04
CA ILE A 226 5.82 3.32 13.20
C ILE A 226 7.13 3.79 13.85
N ALA A 227 7.07 4.13 15.14
CA ALA A 227 8.25 4.54 15.90
C ALA A 227 9.27 3.40 16.07
N LYS A 228 8.82 2.18 16.41
CA LYS A 228 9.66 0.98 16.56
C LYS A 228 10.51 0.71 15.32
N HIS A 229 9.89 0.84 14.14
CA HIS A 229 10.55 0.59 12.86
C HIS A 229 11.19 1.85 12.26
N ASN A 230 11.16 3.00 12.98
CA ASN A 230 11.72 4.28 12.53
C ASN A 230 11.25 4.69 11.13
N VAL A 231 9.98 4.45 10.82
CA VAL A 231 9.42 4.72 9.48
C VAL A 231 9.01 6.18 9.38
N LYS A 232 9.50 6.85 8.33
CA LYS A 232 9.12 8.23 8.00
C LYS A 232 8.15 8.24 6.82
N GLY A 233 7.13 9.12 6.88
CA GLY A 233 6.16 9.28 5.80
C GLY A 233 4.94 8.36 5.91
N LEU A 234 4.76 7.67 7.04
CA LEU A 234 3.49 7.08 7.45
C LEU A 234 2.78 8.02 8.42
N SER A 235 1.48 8.17 8.26
CA SER A 235 0.58 8.81 9.22
C SER A 235 -0.46 7.79 9.71
N VAL A 236 -0.78 7.83 11.01
CA VAL A 236 -1.94 7.08 11.52
C VAL A 236 -3.17 7.66 10.83
N ALA A 237 -4.01 6.79 10.27
CA ALA A 237 -5.23 7.24 9.61
C ALA A 237 -6.22 7.84 10.64
N PRO A 238 -7.01 8.83 10.26
CA PRO A 238 -7.99 9.49 11.15
C PRO A 238 -9.13 8.56 11.61
#